data_96bf896091d47d9004677689e643a010
#
_entry.id   96bf896091d47d9004677689e643a010
#
_cell.length_a   1.000
_cell.length_b   1.000
_cell.length_c   1.000
_cell.angle_alpha   90.00
_cell.angle_beta   90.00
_cell.angle_gamma   90.00
#
_symmetry.space_group_name_H-M   'P 1'
#
loop_
_entity.id
_entity.type
_entity.pdbx_description
1 polymer ?
#
loop_
_entity_poly.entity_id
_entity_poly.type
_entity_poly.pdbx_seq_one_letter_code
_entity_poly.pdbx_strand_id
1 'polypeptide(L)'
;MGLVLVTTKVRSGRIAQDLEDYLNFLNIKAKVVKSAFSGLLIIEAEADPMDVARAISRSPMAGLAVFRIVPIQSSFRNLDLEAILNEVNRQAGGRGPFIVRCRARGMGIGDFECERMITSALASAGVALSVKKPKCILLVECWDGGNCGLYIGDLDKDKEITQRIIR
;
A
#
# COMPACT_ATOMS: atom_id res chain seq x y z
N MET A 1 -13.85 -7.14 -2.60
CA MET A 1 -12.64 -7.61 -3.30
C MET A 1 -11.42 -6.88 -2.72
N GLY A 2 -10.42 -7.63 -2.29
CA GLY A 2 -9.18 -7.07 -1.75
C GLY A 2 -8.17 -6.74 -2.84
N LEU A 3 -7.44 -5.65 -2.67
CA LEU A 3 -6.38 -5.22 -3.58
C LEU A 3 -5.06 -5.12 -2.82
N VAL A 4 -4.01 -5.71 -3.37
CA VAL A 4 -2.67 -5.65 -2.82
C VAL A 4 -1.67 -5.29 -3.92
N LEU A 5 -0.83 -4.31 -3.66
CA LEU A 5 0.28 -3.96 -4.54
C LEU A 5 1.56 -4.64 -4.07
N VAL A 6 2.27 -5.25 -4.98
CA VAL A 6 3.51 -5.96 -4.70
C VAL A 6 4.63 -5.44 -5.57
N THR A 7 5.74 -5.07 -4.95
CA THR A 7 6.95 -4.66 -5.67
C THR A 7 7.94 -5.82 -5.72
N THR A 8 8.44 -6.10 -6.92
CA THR A 8 9.38 -7.17 -7.19
C THR A 8 10.74 -6.63 -7.64
N LYS A 9 11.80 -7.39 -7.43
CA LYS A 9 13.17 -6.97 -7.73
C LYS A 9 13.48 -6.95 -9.23
N VAL A 10 12.92 -7.88 -10.00
CA VAL A 10 13.28 -8.09 -11.41
C VAL A 10 12.08 -8.64 -12.16
N ARG A 11 12.15 -8.63 -13.48
CA ARG A 11 11.16 -9.15 -14.46
C ARG A 11 10.12 -10.10 -13.85
N SER A 12 8.93 -9.58 -13.68
CA SER A 12 7.87 -10.11 -12.83
C SER A 12 7.02 -11.25 -13.42
N GLY A 13 7.37 -11.78 -14.62
CA GLY A 13 6.52 -12.74 -15.31
C GLY A 13 6.26 -14.03 -14.53
N ARG A 14 7.33 -14.66 -14.07
CA ARG A 14 7.23 -15.91 -13.29
C ARG A 14 6.73 -15.66 -11.88
N ILE A 15 7.15 -14.54 -11.28
CA ILE A 15 6.73 -14.19 -9.91
C ILE A 15 5.22 -13.98 -9.84
N ALA A 16 4.63 -13.36 -10.87
CA ALA A 16 3.18 -13.17 -10.93
C ALA A 16 2.43 -14.51 -10.88
N GLN A 17 2.87 -15.48 -11.66
CA GLN A 17 2.28 -16.83 -11.68
C GLN A 17 2.51 -17.55 -10.34
N ASP A 18 3.73 -17.49 -9.81
CA ASP A 18 4.07 -18.13 -8.54
C ASP A 18 3.23 -17.58 -7.39
N LEU A 19 2.98 -16.26 -7.36
CA LEU A 19 2.11 -15.63 -6.36
C LEU A 19 0.65 -16.07 -6.51
N GLU A 20 0.16 -16.11 -7.73
CA GLU A 20 -1.21 -16.56 -8.01
C GLU A 20 -1.41 -18.01 -7.58
N ASP A 21 -0.49 -18.89 -7.94
CA ASP A 21 -0.50 -20.29 -7.56
C ASP A 21 -0.43 -20.49 -6.04
N TYR A 22 0.44 -19.72 -5.36
CA TYR A 22 0.58 -19.76 -3.92
C TYR A 22 -0.70 -19.34 -3.20
N LEU A 23 -1.32 -18.24 -3.62
CA LEU A 23 -2.56 -17.76 -3.02
C LEU A 23 -3.71 -18.73 -3.25
N ASN A 24 -3.83 -19.28 -4.46
CA ASN A 24 -4.83 -20.29 -4.78
C ASN A 24 -4.62 -21.58 -3.98
N PHE A 25 -3.37 -21.99 -3.75
CA PHE A 25 -3.04 -23.11 -2.86
C PHE A 25 -3.55 -22.89 -1.43
N LEU A 26 -3.54 -21.66 -0.96
CA LEU A 26 -4.10 -21.27 0.35
C LEU A 26 -5.62 -21.07 0.33
N ASN A 27 -6.30 -21.44 -0.75
CA ASN A 27 -7.72 -21.20 -0.98
C ASN A 27 -8.12 -19.72 -1.02
N ILE A 28 -7.19 -18.86 -1.35
CA ILE A 28 -7.45 -17.43 -1.62
C ILE A 28 -7.56 -17.26 -3.13
N LYS A 29 -8.77 -17.10 -3.62
CA LYS A 29 -8.98 -16.79 -5.04
C LYS A 29 -8.35 -15.46 -5.37
N ALA A 30 -7.34 -15.47 -6.23
CA ALA A 30 -6.60 -14.30 -6.59
C ALA A 30 -6.22 -14.30 -8.07
N LYS A 31 -6.15 -13.10 -8.63
CA LYS A 31 -5.62 -12.84 -9.96
C LYS A 31 -4.48 -11.84 -9.81
N VAL A 32 -3.33 -12.17 -10.37
CA VAL A 32 -2.15 -11.31 -10.37
C VAL A 32 -1.95 -10.69 -11.74
N VAL A 33 -1.96 -9.38 -11.80
CA VAL A 33 -1.83 -8.60 -13.03
C VAL A 33 -0.56 -7.75 -12.96
N LYS A 34 0.14 -7.65 -14.10
CA LYS A 34 1.28 -6.74 -14.21
C LYS A 34 0.81 -5.32 -14.41
N SER A 35 1.39 -4.40 -13.65
CA SER A 35 1.26 -2.97 -13.89
C SER A 35 2.03 -2.55 -15.14
N ALA A 36 1.68 -1.41 -15.74
CA ALA A 36 2.49 -0.73 -16.73
C ALA A 36 3.87 -0.33 -16.18
N PHE A 37 4.00 -0.20 -14.86
CA PHE A 37 5.26 0.10 -14.19
C PHE A 37 6.03 -1.19 -13.93
N SER A 38 7.31 -1.21 -14.37
CA SER A 38 8.19 -2.36 -14.18
C SER A 38 8.35 -2.70 -12.70
N GLY A 39 8.26 -3.98 -12.37
CA GLY A 39 8.43 -4.45 -11.00
C GLY A 39 7.23 -4.21 -10.08
N LEU A 40 6.10 -3.78 -10.60
CA LEU A 40 4.87 -3.64 -9.83
C LEU A 40 3.83 -4.65 -10.29
N LEU A 41 3.32 -5.44 -9.35
CA LEU A 41 2.22 -6.38 -9.54
C LEU A 41 0.99 -5.92 -8.76
N ILE A 42 -0.17 -6.13 -9.33
CA ILE A 42 -1.46 -5.83 -8.73
C ILE A 42 -2.17 -7.14 -8.47
N ILE A 43 -2.51 -7.40 -7.23
CA ILE A 43 -3.21 -8.61 -6.81
C ILE A 43 -4.65 -8.24 -6.48
N GLU A 44 -5.58 -8.86 -7.21
CA GLU A 44 -7.01 -8.78 -6.95
C GLU A 44 -7.44 -10.10 -6.31
N ALA A 45 -7.98 -10.05 -5.11
CA ALA A 45 -8.33 -11.26 -4.36
C ALA A 45 -9.73 -11.18 -3.74
N GLU A 46 -10.40 -12.32 -3.67
CA GLU A 46 -11.67 -12.47 -2.95
C GLU A 46 -11.38 -12.69 -1.45
N ALA A 47 -10.69 -11.74 -0.83
CA ALA A 47 -10.31 -11.78 0.58
C ALA A 47 -9.99 -10.37 1.08
N ASP A 48 -9.90 -10.20 2.37
CA ASP A 48 -9.44 -8.96 2.99
C ASP A 48 -7.99 -8.65 2.57
N PRO A 49 -7.67 -7.41 2.12
CA PRO A 49 -6.33 -7.08 1.66
C PRO A 49 -5.24 -7.29 2.72
N MET A 50 -5.55 -7.12 4.00
CA MET A 50 -4.59 -7.37 5.07
C MET A 50 -4.26 -8.87 5.18
N ASP A 51 -5.25 -9.74 5.05
CA ASP A 51 -5.04 -11.20 5.10
C ASP A 51 -4.22 -11.68 3.89
N VAL A 52 -4.49 -11.13 2.71
CA VAL A 52 -3.71 -11.41 1.49
C VAL A 52 -2.26 -10.94 1.67
N ALA A 53 -2.06 -9.74 2.18
CA ALA A 53 -0.73 -9.19 2.42
C ALA A 53 0.07 -10.01 3.44
N ARG A 54 -0.58 -10.49 4.51
CA ARG A 54 0.05 -11.39 5.49
C ARG A 54 0.44 -12.73 4.85
N ALA A 55 -0.43 -13.31 4.04
CA ALA A 55 -0.15 -14.55 3.34
C ALA A 55 1.08 -14.42 2.42
N ILE A 56 1.17 -13.33 1.65
CA ILE A 56 2.32 -13.05 0.79
C ILE A 56 3.59 -12.81 1.62
N SER A 57 3.47 -12.08 2.70
CA SER A 57 4.58 -11.79 3.62
C SER A 57 5.22 -13.05 4.22
N ARG A 58 4.43 -14.09 4.40
CA ARG A 58 4.86 -15.41 4.90
C ARG A 58 5.27 -16.39 3.80
N SER A 59 5.14 -15.99 2.55
CA SER A 59 5.51 -16.84 1.41
C SER A 59 7.02 -17.00 1.27
N PRO A 60 7.48 -18.09 0.62
CA PRO A 60 8.90 -18.25 0.30
C PRO A 60 9.47 -17.15 -0.61
N MET A 61 8.62 -16.44 -1.33
CA MET A 61 9.02 -15.34 -2.24
C MET A 61 9.34 -14.04 -1.50
N ALA A 62 8.83 -13.88 -0.29
CA ALA A 62 9.03 -12.67 0.50
C ALA A 62 10.49 -12.49 0.90
N GLY A 63 11.07 -11.34 0.56
CA GLY A 63 12.48 -11.02 0.79
C GLY A 63 13.44 -11.53 -0.28
N LEU A 64 13.07 -12.51 -1.09
CA LEU A 64 13.87 -13.02 -2.21
C LEU A 64 13.50 -12.33 -3.52
N ALA A 65 12.24 -12.34 -3.86
CA ALA A 65 11.70 -11.78 -5.09
C ALA A 65 10.69 -10.67 -4.86
N VAL A 66 9.99 -10.70 -3.75
CA VAL A 66 8.96 -9.73 -3.33
C VAL A 66 9.51 -8.90 -2.18
N PHE A 67 9.53 -7.58 -2.34
CA PHE A 67 10.13 -6.65 -1.36
C PHE A 67 9.13 -5.78 -0.64
N ARG A 68 8.19 -5.17 -1.36
CA ARG A 68 7.13 -4.36 -0.77
C ARG A 68 5.79 -5.04 -1.00
N ILE A 69 4.96 -5.03 0.01
CA ILE A 69 3.62 -5.61 0.00
C ILE A 69 2.71 -4.57 0.63
N VAL A 70 1.81 -3.99 -0.15
CA VAL A 70 0.95 -2.90 0.28
C VAL A 70 -0.51 -3.31 0.14
N PRO A 71 -1.19 -3.63 1.24
CA PRO A 71 -2.63 -3.81 1.19
C PRO A 71 -3.33 -2.47 0.94
N ILE A 72 -4.28 -2.44 0.05
CA ILE A 72 -5.06 -1.25 -0.27
C ILE A 72 -6.40 -1.34 0.45
N GLN A 73 -6.57 -0.51 1.45
CA GLN A 73 -7.79 -0.49 2.27
C GLN A 73 -8.90 0.35 1.65
N SER A 74 -8.53 1.37 0.89
CA SER A 74 -9.47 2.26 0.21
C SER A 74 -8.86 2.74 -1.10
N SER A 75 -9.67 2.81 -2.16
CA SER A 75 -9.24 3.20 -3.50
C SER A 75 -9.97 4.45 -3.96
N PHE A 76 -9.28 5.28 -4.75
CA PHE A 76 -9.83 6.50 -5.33
C PHE A 76 -9.13 6.82 -6.66
N ARG A 77 -9.69 7.76 -7.42
CA ARG A 77 -9.11 8.21 -8.69
C ARG A 77 -8.31 9.48 -8.46
N ASN A 78 -7.14 9.54 -9.07
CA ASN A 78 -6.18 10.64 -8.94
C ASN A 78 -5.78 10.88 -7.47
N LEU A 79 -5.04 11.93 -7.20
CA LEU A 79 -4.65 12.28 -5.83
C LEU A 79 -5.76 13.14 -5.19
N ASP A 80 -6.78 12.47 -4.69
CA ASP A 80 -7.94 13.09 -4.07
C ASP A 80 -7.68 13.30 -2.56
N LEU A 81 -7.26 14.52 -2.20
CA LEU A 81 -6.94 14.87 -0.81
C LEU A 81 -8.17 14.79 0.10
N GLU A 82 -9.35 15.11 -0.39
CA GLU A 82 -10.59 15.02 0.38
C GLU A 82 -10.92 13.56 0.72
N ALA A 83 -10.81 12.66 -0.25
CA ALA A 83 -10.99 11.23 -0.04
C ALA A 83 -9.99 10.68 0.98
N ILE A 84 -8.73 11.10 0.93
CA ILE A 84 -7.69 10.73 1.89
C ILE A 84 -8.05 11.21 3.29
N LEU A 85 -8.41 12.48 3.44
CA LEU A 85 -8.81 13.05 4.73
C LEU A 85 -10.03 12.35 5.33
N ASN A 86 -11.04 12.09 4.53
CA ASN A 86 -12.24 11.37 4.96
C ASN A 86 -11.90 9.96 5.47
N GLU A 87 -11.03 9.27 4.77
CA GLU A 87 -10.61 7.92 5.15
C GLU A 87 -9.75 7.92 6.42
N VAL A 88 -8.84 8.88 6.56
CA VAL A 88 -8.05 9.07 7.79
C VAL A 88 -8.98 9.35 8.98
N ASN A 89 -9.95 10.22 8.82
CA ASN A 89 -10.92 10.53 9.89
C ASN A 89 -11.75 9.31 10.27
N ARG A 90 -12.16 8.52 9.28
CA ARG A 90 -12.96 7.31 9.51
C ARG A 90 -12.19 6.22 10.26
N GLN A 91 -10.93 5.98 9.88
CA GLN A 91 -10.13 4.89 10.43
C GLN A 91 -9.30 5.29 11.65
N ALA A 92 -8.92 6.54 11.75
CA ALA A 92 -7.82 6.97 12.60
C ALA A 92 -8.25 7.91 13.74
N GLY A 93 -9.51 7.94 14.12
CA GLY A 93 -9.99 8.78 15.23
C GLY A 93 -9.13 8.61 16.49
N GLY A 94 -8.35 9.64 16.83
CA GLY A 94 -7.46 9.64 17.97
C GLY A 94 -6.16 8.84 17.82
N ARG A 95 -5.90 8.24 16.65
CA ARG A 95 -4.64 7.55 16.35
C ARG A 95 -3.57 8.53 15.88
N GLY A 96 -2.36 8.10 15.92
CA GLY A 96 -1.20 8.89 15.50
C GLY A 96 -0.20 9.04 16.63
N PRO A 97 0.87 9.81 16.44
CA PRO A 97 1.16 10.61 15.24
C PRO A 97 1.51 9.75 14.02
N PHE A 98 1.20 10.30 12.84
CA PHE A 98 1.41 9.65 11.56
C PHE A 98 2.72 10.08 10.91
N ILE A 99 3.34 9.13 10.19
CA ILE A 99 4.27 9.43 9.11
C ILE A 99 3.56 9.18 7.78
N VAL A 100 3.75 10.08 6.82
CA VAL A 100 3.15 9.99 5.48
C VAL A 100 4.19 9.50 4.48
N ARG A 101 3.80 8.56 3.64
CA ARG A 101 4.58 8.11 2.48
C ARG A 101 3.69 8.09 1.25
N CYS A 102 4.27 8.41 0.11
CA CYS A 102 3.57 8.40 -1.17
C CYS A 102 4.41 7.79 -2.28
N ARG A 103 3.77 7.06 -3.17
CA ARG A 103 4.31 6.60 -4.45
C ARG A 103 3.38 7.08 -5.55
N ALA A 104 3.72 8.21 -6.15
CA ALA A 104 2.87 8.93 -7.10
C ALA A 104 3.11 8.52 -8.56
N ARG A 105 3.17 7.22 -8.85
CA ARG A 105 3.46 6.70 -10.19
C ARG A 105 2.46 7.22 -11.22
N GLY A 106 2.99 7.85 -12.27
CA GLY A 106 2.18 8.33 -13.39
C GLY A 106 1.30 9.55 -13.09
N MET A 107 1.51 10.22 -11.96
CA MET A 107 0.68 11.36 -11.54
C MET A 107 1.21 12.73 -11.99
N GLY A 108 2.37 12.78 -12.65
CA GLY A 108 2.98 14.03 -13.07
C GLY A 108 3.65 14.84 -11.95
N ILE A 109 3.69 14.30 -10.74
CA ILE A 109 4.40 14.84 -9.58
C ILE A 109 5.32 13.79 -8.99
N GLY A 110 6.35 14.22 -8.25
CA GLY A 110 7.23 13.30 -7.54
C GLY A 110 6.65 12.80 -6.24
N ASP A 111 7.22 11.71 -5.71
CA ASP A 111 6.80 11.10 -4.45
C ASP A 111 6.89 12.10 -3.29
N PHE A 112 7.99 12.86 -3.22
CA PHE A 112 8.20 13.87 -2.19
C PHE A 112 7.14 14.98 -2.23
N GLU A 113 6.81 15.48 -3.42
CA GLU A 113 5.77 16.50 -3.59
C GLU A 113 4.41 15.98 -3.15
N CYS A 114 4.09 14.74 -3.53
CA CYS A 114 2.88 14.06 -3.08
C CYS A 114 2.83 13.94 -1.54
N GLU A 115 3.90 13.48 -0.92
CA GLU A 115 3.99 13.40 0.55
C GLU A 115 3.76 14.76 1.21
N ARG A 116 4.36 15.81 0.65
CA ARG A 116 4.22 17.18 1.16
C ARG A 116 2.78 17.68 1.06
N MET A 117 2.12 17.44 -0.07
CA MET A 117 0.71 17.83 -0.26
C MET A 117 -0.21 17.14 0.75
N ILE A 118 -0.05 15.84 0.94
CA ILE A 118 -0.84 15.06 1.88
C ILE A 118 -0.55 15.51 3.32
N THR A 119 0.72 15.67 3.66
CA THR A 119 1.14 16.12 5.00
C THR A 119 0.54 17.49 5.35
N SER A 120 0.58 18.44 4.41
CA SER A 120 -0.02 19.76 4.59
C SER A 120 -1.53 19.69 4.81
N ALA A 121 -2.23 18.87 4.03
CA ALA A 121 -3.67 18.69 4.17
C ALA A 121 -4.05 18.08 5.52
N LEU A 122 -3.31 17.06 5.97
CA LEU A 122 -3.52 16.43 7.26
C LEU A 122 -3.23 17.39 8.42
N ALA A 123 -2.14 18.14 8.36
CA ALA A 123 -1.79 19.13 9.37
C ALA A 123 -2.87 20.22 9.49
N SER A 124 -3.38 20.71 8.37
CA SER A 124 -4.47 21.69 8.33
C SER A 124 -5.78 21.15 8.90
N ALA A 125 -5.99 19.85 8.84
CA ALA A 125 -7.15 19.16 9.43
C ALA A 125 -6.93 18.76 10.92
N GLY A 126 -5.81 19.12 11.52
CA GLY A 126 -5.52 18.83 12.92
C GLY A 126 -5.02 17.40 13.19
N VAL A 127 -4.62 16.67 12.16
CA VAL A 127 -4.08 15.32 12.34
C VAL A 127 -2.64 15.41 12.87
N ALA A 128 -2.33 14.65 13.90
CA ALA A 128 -0.99 14.62 14.50
C ALA A 128 0.00 13.90 13.57
N LEU A 129 1.13 14.55 13.30
CA LEU A 129 2.18 14.08 12.41
C LEU A 129 3.53 14.05 13.12
N SER A 130 4.37 13.06 12.83
CA SER A 130 5.74 12.99 13.33
C SER A 130 6.61 12.14 12.40
N VAL A 131 7.73 12.70 11.97
CA VAL A 131 8.77 11.95 11.25
C VAL A 131 9.67 11.19 12.19
N LYS A 132 9.94 11.76 13.37
CA LYS A 132 10.91 11.21 14.33
C LYS A 132 10.36 10.07 15.17
N LYS A 133 9.11 10.19 15.62
CA LYS A 133 8.47 9.21 16.51
C LYS A 133 7.04 8.90 16.07
N PRO A 134 6.85 8.40 14.84
CA PRO A 134 5.52 8.02 14.39
C PRO A 134 5.04 6.76 15.11
N LYS A 135 3.74 6.67 15.32
CA LYS A 135 3.05 5.44 15.77
C LYS A 135 2.26 4.77 14.67
N CYS A 136 1.87 5.55 13.68
CA CYS A 136 1.11 5.06 12.53
C CYS A 136 1.76 5.52 11.23
N ILE A 137 1.51 4.76 10.17
CA ILE A 137 1.86 5.14 8.80
C ILE A 137 0.59 5.37 7.98
N LEU A 138 0.58 6.44 7.21
CA LEU A 138 -0.32 6.62 6.08
C LEU A 138 0.50 6.47 4.81
N LEU A 139 0.16 5.49 4.01
CA LEU A 139 0.79 5.27 2.71
C LEU A 139 -0.24 5.45 1.61
N VAL A 140 0.08 6.30 0.65
CA VAL A 140 -0.70 6.47 -0.59
C VAL A 140 0.13 5.90 -1.73
N GLU A 141 -0.47 5.01 -2.49
CA GLU A 141 0.11 4.42 -3.70
C GLU A 141 -0.76 4.78 -4.89
N CYS A 142 -0.13 5.25 -5.97
CA CYS A 142 -0.80 5.47 -7.24
C CYS A 142 -0.16 4.57 -8.31
N TRP A 143 -0.99 4.10 -9.24
CA TRP A 143 -0.58 3.21 -10.33
C TRP A 143 -1.50 3.39 -11.54
N ASP A 144 -1.10 2.82 -12.64
CA ASP A 144 -1.81 2.73 -13.93
C ASP A 144 -3.02 3.65 -14.15
N GLY A 145 -2.80 4.77 -14.81
CA GLY A 145 -3.91 5.62 -15.29
C GLY A 145 -4.65 6.39 -14.20
N GLY A 146 -3.98 6.75 -13.11
CA GLY A 146 -4.57 7.56 -12.04
C GLY A 146 -5.32 6.75 -10.98
N ASN A 147 -5.13 5.44 -10.94
CA ASN A 147 -5.60 4.64 -9.80
C ASN A 147 -4.75 4.96 -8.58
N CYS A 148 -5.38 5.26 -7.47
CA CYS A 148 -4.71 5.48 -6.19
C CYS A 148 -5.42 4.72 -5.09
N GLY A 149 -4.68 4.38 -4.07
CA GLY A 149 -5.21 3.74 -2.87
C GLY A 149 -4.39 4.08 -1.66
N LEU A 150 -4.93 3.80 -0.49
CA LEU A 150 -4.26 4.06 0.76
C LEU A 150 -4.22 2.84 1.68
N TYR A 151 -3.21 2.87 2.52
CA TYR A 151 -3.04 1.99 3.65
C TYR A 151 -2.76 2.81 4.90
N ILE A 152 -3.47 2.51 5.97
CA ILE A 152 -3.22 3.06 7.30
C ILE A 152 -2.86 1.89 8.21
N GLY A 153 -1.67 1.93 8.79
CA GLY A 153 -1.17 0.87 9.67
C GLY A 153 -0.61 1.40 10.97
N ASP A 154 -0.72 0.58 12.00
CA ASP A 154 -0.04 0.78 13.27
C ASP A 154 1.36 0.19 13.18
N LEU A 155 2.39 0.98 13.47
CA LEU A 155 3.78 0.55 13.35
C LEU A 155 4.18 -0.56 14.33
N ASP A 156 3.47 -0.67 15.45
CA ASP A 156 3.72 -1.73 16.43
C ASP A 156 2.87 -2.97 16.22
N LYS A 157 1.57 -2.77 15.97
CA LYS A 157 0.62 -3.90 15.81
C LYS A 157 0.73 -4.59 14.47
N ASP A 158 1.02 -3.82 13.40
CA ASP A 158 1.08 -4.32 12.03
C ASP A 158 2.52 -4.49 11.53
N LYS A 159 3.47 -4.81 12.39
CA LYS A 159 4.90 -4.92 12.06
C LYS A 159 5.17 -5.79 10.85
N GLU A 160 4.50 -6.90 10.72
CA GLU A 160 4.67 -7.84 9.61
C GLU A 160 4.44 -7.18 8.24
N ILE A 161 3.48 -6.26 8.17
CA ILE A 161 3.17 -5.51 6.95
C ILE A 161 4.02 -4.23 6.87
N THR A 162 4.07 -3.45 7.93
CA THR A 162 4.73 -2.13 7.92
C THR A 162 6.23 -2.22 7.68
N GLN A 163 6.90 -3.26 8.14
CA GLN A 163 8.32 -3.50 7.86
C GLN A 163 8.62 -3.66 6.37
N ARG A 164 7.67 -4.15 5.60
CA ARG A 164 7.82 -4.33 4.15
C ARG A 164 7.46 -3.08 3.36
N ILE A 165 6.84 -2.10 3.99
CA ILE A 165 6.45 -0.83 3.37
C ILE A 165 7.54 0.23 3.53
N ILE A 166 8.16 0.28 4.71
CA ILE A 166 9.10 1.35 5.09
C ILE A 166 10.47 1.22 4.41
N ARG A 167 10.82 0.04 3.95
CA ARG A 167 12.10 -0.21 3.27
C ARG A 167 12.16 0.30 1.85
#